data_8cca827e74bd12ebba3c298a8826a4db
#
_entry.id   8cca827e74bd12ebba3c298a8826a4db
#
_cell.length_a   1.000
_cell.length_b   1.000
_cell.length_c   1.000
_cell.angle_alpha   90.00
_cell.angle_beta   90.00
_cell.angle_gamma   90.00
#
_symmetry.space_group_name_H-M   'P 1'
#
loop_
_entity.id
_entity.type
_entity.pdbx_description
1 polymer ?
#
loop_
_entity_poly.entity_id
_entity_poly.type
_entity_poly.pdbx_seq_one_letter_code
_entity_poly.pdbx_strand_id
1 'polypeptide(L)'
;GYTGKHIISLRLTGFKQQLLNLALVLVDFLNEKSIGRECPEAKNETRGGISKLECFLKHYSYPHVERDISVLRTVQSMRSRIAAYASGSSGQKYLDEQLNSKTTQEYFVLLLEKVVTMLDSLIAFAVDKAEQSKT
;
A
#
# COMPACT_ATOMS: atom_id res chain seq x y z
N GLY A 1 18.56 -25.18 21.34
CA GLY A 1 17.48 -24.22 21.37
C GLY A 1 17.75 -23.01 20.49
N TYR A 2 16.73 -22.31 20.14
CA TYR A 2 16.87 -21.10 19.33
C TYR A 2 17.38 -19.95 20.20
N THR A 3 18.35 -19.20 19.66
CA THR A 3 18.81 -17.97 20.30
C THR A 3 17.78 -16.87 20.06
N GLY A 4 17.82 -15.81 20.88
CA GLY A 4 16.96 -14.65 20.67
C GLY A 4 17.10 -14.03 19.27
N LYS A 5 18.34 -14.02 18.72
CA LYS A 5 18.59 -13.54 17.35
C LYS A 5 17.86 -14.35 16.30
N HIS A 6 17.80 -15.67 16.45
CA HIS A 6 17.11 -16.54 15.50
C HIS A 6 15.60 -16.27 15.49
N ILE A 7 15.00 -16.13 16.68
CA ILE A 7 13.56 -15.82 16.80
C ILE A 7 13.24 -14.46 16.18
N ILE A 8 14.06 -13.44 16.43
CA ILE A 8 13.87 -12.11 15.84
C ILE A 8 13.96 -12.18 14.32
N SER A 9 14.94 -12.92 13.79
CA SER A 9 15.11 -13.11 12.34
C SER A 9 13.89 -13.76 11.70
N LEU A 10 13.31 -14.79 12.32
CA LEU A 10 12.12 -15.47 11.84
C LEU A 10 10.91 -14.52 11.82
N ARG A 11 10.73 -13.70 12.85
CA ARG A 11 9.65 -12.72 12.92
C ARG A 11 9.77 -11.66 11.83
N LEU A 12 10.98 -11.15 11.61
CA LEU A 12 11.25 -10.18 10.54
C LEU A 12 10.97 -10.78 9.16
N THR A 13 11.37 -12.05 8.95
CA THR A 13 11.10 -12.76 7.70
C THR A 13 9.59 -12.89 7.46
N GLY A 14 8.83 -13.24 8.51
CA GLY A 14 7.37 -13.32 8.43
C GLY A 14 6.74 -11.98 8.09
N PHE A 15 7.18 -10.91 8.74
CA PHE A 15 6.70 -9.55 8.47
C PHE A 15 7.01 -9.12 7.03
N LYS A 16 8.22 -9.36 6.57
CA LYS A 16 8.61 -9.04 5.19
C LYS A 16 7.74 -9.78 4.18
N GLN A 17 7.48 -11.07 4.42
CA GLN A 17 6.64 -11.86 3.52
C GLN A 17 5.20 -11.36 3.50
N GLN A 18 4.64 -11.01 4.65
CA GLN A 18 3.30 -10.43 4.73
C GLN A 18 3.22 -9.10 3.99
N LEU A 19 4.25 -8.26 4.15
CA LEU A 19 4.30 -6.96 3.47
C LEU A 19 4.44 -7.12 1.96
N LEU A 20 5.27 -8.07 1.50
CA LEU A 20 5.41 -8.37 0.07
C LEU A 20 4.08 -8.86 -0.51
N ASN A 21 3.37 -9.73 0.19
CA ASN A 21 2.05 -10.21 -0.25
C ASN A 21 1.04 -9.08 -0.32
N LEU A 22 1.03 -8.21 0.68
CA LEU A 22 0.13 -7.04 0.70
C LEU A 22 0.42 -6.11 -0.47
N ALA A 23 1.70 -5.82 -0.74
CA ALA A 23 2.10 -4.97 -1.86
C ALA A 23 1.70 -5.59 -3.20
N LEU A 24 1.85 -6.90 -3.35
CA LEU A 24 1.44 -7.61 -4.56
C LEU A 24 -0.04 -7.41 -4.83
N VAL A 25 -0.88 -7.60 -3.81
CA VAL A 25 -2.34 -7.48 -3.95
C VAL A 25 -2.77 -6.03 -4.18
N LEU A 26 -2.21 -5.08 -3.44
CA LEU A 26 -2.68 -3.69 -3.46
C LEU A 26 -2.04 -2.84 -4.55
N VAL A 27 -0.79 -3.11 -4.89
CA VAL A 27 -0.02 -2.24 -5.79
C VAL A 27 0.21 -2.90 -7.14
N ASP A 28 0.77 -4.10 -7.14
CA ASP A 28 1.20 -4.75 -8.39
C ASP A 28 0.03 -5.20 -9.26
N PHE A 29 -1.15 -5.42 -8.68
CA PHE A 29 -2.35 -5.77 -9.43
C PHE A 29 -3.20 -4.57 -9.87
N LEU A 30 -2.71 -3.33 -9.70
CA LEU A 30 -3.43 -2.18 -10.24
C LEU A 30 -3.52 -2.29 -11.77
N ASN A 31 -4.75 -2.22 -12.28
CA ASN A 31 -4.98 -2.34 -13.72
C ASN A 31 -4.81 -0.98 -14.40
N GLU A 32 -3.58 -0.65 -14.76
CA GLU A 32 -3.22 0.63 -15.34
C GLU A 32 -3.93 0.91 -16.67
N LYS A 33 -4.17 -0.13 -17.46
CA LYS A 33 -4.87 0.02 -18.75
C LYS A 33 -6.32 0.42 -18.54
N SER A 34 -7.01 -0.21 -17.60
CA SER A 34 -8.39 0.14 -17.28
C SER A 34 -8.49 1.54 -16.70
N ILE A 35 -7.58 1.92 -15.81
CA ILE A 35 -7.53 3.27 -15.25
C ILE A 35 -7.35 4.31 -16.36
N GLY A 36 -6.40 4.08 -17.28
CA GLY A 36 -6.15 5.00 -18.40
C GLY A 36 -7.29 5.08 -19.38
N ARG A 37 -8.05 4.01 -19.56
CA ARG A 37 -9.22 3.99 -20.44
C ARG A 37 -10.34 4.86 -19.89
N GLU A 38 -10.59 4.77 -18.58
CA GLU A 38 -11.65 5.52 -17.94
C GLU A 38 -11.26 6.97 -17.62
N CYS A 39 -9.96 7.26 -17.57
CA CYS A 39 -9.45 8.59 -17.23
C CYS A 39 -8.25 8.94 -18.11
N PRO A 40 -8.46 9.76 -19.18
CA PRO A 40 -7.35 10.11 -20.08
C PRO A 40 -6.16 10.80 -19.41
N GLU A 41 -6.42 11.55 -18.35
CA GLU A 41 -5.35 12.20 -17.58
C GLU A 41 -4.42 11.18 -16.93
N ALA A 42 -5.00 10.09 -16.41
CA ALA A 42 -4.23 9.00 -15.81
C ALA A 42 -3.42 8.24 -16.87
N LYS A 43 -3.89 8.19 -18.12
CA LYS A 43 -3.17 7.54 -19.21
C LYS A 43 -1.81 8.19 -19.46
N ASN A 44 -1.73 9.50 -19.29
CA ASN A 44 -0.51 10.26 -19.51
C ASN A 44 0.44 10.26 -18.30
N GLU A 45 -0.01 9.73 -17.16
CA GLU A 45 0.82 9.65 -15.97
C GLU A 45 1.84 8.51 -16.11
N THR A 46 3.12 8.85 -16.00
CA THR A 46 4.23 7.90 -16.23
C THR A 46 4.90 7.43 -14.93
N ARG A 47 4.51 7.94 -13.76
CA ARG A 47 5.15 7.62 -12.50
C ARG A 47 4.71 6.32 -11.87
N GLY A 48 3.86 5.56 -12.54
CA GLY A 48 3.44 4.23 -12.10
C GLY A 48 1.97 4.14 -11.70
N GLY A 49 1.55 2.94 -11.27
CA GLY A 49 0.16 2.60 -11.02
C GLY A 49 -0.50 3.41 -9.92
N ILE A 50 0.20 3.67 -8.82
CA ILE A 50 -0.36 4.46 -7.70
C ILE A 50 -0.63 5.89 -8.16
N SER A 51 0.29 6.48 -8.92
CA SER A 51 0.10 7.84 -9.45
C SER A 51 -1.05 7.89 -10.46
N LYS A 52 -1.22 6.85 -11.26
CA LYS A 52 -2.37 6.74 -12.17
C LYS A 52 -3.67 6.65 -11.40
N LEU A 53 -3.71 5.85 -10.34
CA LEU A 53 -4.88 5.74 -9.49
C LEU A 53 -5.19 7.08 -8.82
N GLU A 54 -4.18 7.79 -8.36
CA GLU A 54 -4.35 9.12 -7.78
C GLU A 54 -5.03 10.08 -8.77
N CYS A 55 -4.54 10.13 -10.02
CA CYS A 55 -5.16 10.95 -11.07
C CYS A 55 -6.62 10.56 -11.31
N PHE A 56 -6.89 9.27 -11.39
CA PHE A 56 -8.23 8.74 -11.58
C PHE A 56 -9.17 9.16 -10.45
N LEU A 57 -8.75 9.00 -9.20
CA LEU A 57 -9.56 9.34 -8.04
C LEU A 57 -9.83 10.84 -7.95
N LYS A 58 -8.85 11.67 -8.26
CA LYS A 58 -9.02 13.12 -8.34
C LYS A 58 -10.00 13.52 -9.42
N HIS A 59 -9.90 12.89 -10.59
CA HIS A 59 -10.79 13.15 -11.71
C HIS A 59 -12.27 12.93 -11.33
N TYR A 60 -12.55 11.89 -10.56
CA TYR A 60 -13.90 11.58 -10.11
C TYR A 60 -14.26 12.21 -8.76
N SER A 61 -13.42 13.10 -8.25
CA SER A 61 -13.66 13.85 -6.99
C SER A 61 -13.85 12.95 -5.77
N TYR A 62 -13.08 11.86 -5.71
CA TYR A 62 -13.08 11.00 -4.54
C TYR A 62 -12.59 11.78 -3.30
N PRO A 63 -13.35 11.78 -2.19
CA PRO A 63 -13.04 12.68 -1.07
C PRO A 63 -11.82 12.29 -0.22
N HIS A 64 -11.34 11.05 -0.33
CA HIS A 64 -10.27 10.54 0.52
C HIS A 64 -8.98 10.19 -0.24
N VAL A 65 -8.69 10.92 -1.33
CA VAL A 65 -7.55 10.62 -2.20
C VAL A 65 -6.24 10.63 -1.42
N GLU A 66 -5.97 11.69 -0.68
CA GLU A 66 -4.69 11.84 0.02
C GLU A 66 -4.48 10.74 1.07
N ARG A 67 -5.52 10.45 1.85
CA ARG A 67 -5.47 9.41 2.87
C ARG A 67 -5.15 8.05 2.26
N ASP A 68 -5.88 7.67 1.20
CA ASP A 68 -5.79 6.33 0.63
C ASP A 68 -4.54 6.13 -0.23
N ILE A 69 -4.16 7.14 -1.00
CA ILE A 69 -2.92 7.09 -1.77
C ILE A 69 -1.70 7.03 -0.82
N SER A 70 -1.76 7.72 0.31
CA SER A 70 -0.71 7.64 1.32
C SER A 70 -0.52 6.21 1.85
N VAL A 71 -1.61 5.47 2.06
CA VAL A 71 -1.55 4.07 2.49
C VAL A 71 -0.82 3.22 1.44
N LEU A 72 -1.17 3.37 0.17
CA LEU A 72 -0.54 2.62 -0.92
C LEU A 72 0.94 2.97 -1.06
N ARG A 73 1.30 4.24 -0.94
CA ARG A 73 2.69 4.68 -1.01
C ARG A 73 3.50 4.16 0.17
N THR A 74 2.91 4.07 1.36
CA THR A 74 3.55 3.49 2.53
C THR A 74 3.86 2.02 2.29
N VAL A 75 2.91 1.24 1.79
CA VAL A 75 3.11 -0.18 1.48
C VAL A 75 4.23 -0.35 0.45
N GLN A 76 4.21 0.45 -0.62
CA GLN A 76 5.22 0.37 -1.67
C GLN A 76 6.61 0.76 -1.16
N SER A 77 6.71 1.83 -0.39
CA SER A 77 7.99 2.29 0.16
C SER A 77 8.59 1.27 1.12
N MET A 78 7.76 0.70 2.00
CA MET A 78 8.22 -0.34 2.91
C MET A 78 8.75 -1.56 2.15
N ARG A 79 8.02 -2.01 1.13
CA ARG A 79 8.44 -3.12 0.28
C ARG A 79 9.79 -2.83 -0.38
N SER A 80 9.91 -1.68 -1.04
CA SER A 80 11.11 -1.31 -1.79
C SER A 80 12.32 -1.17 -0.89
N ARG A 81 12.17 -0.50 0.26
CA ARG A 81 13.29 -0.26 1.16
C ARG A 81 13.71 -1.51 1.91
N ILE A 82 12.76 -2.31 2.36
CA ILE A 82 13.07 -3.56 3.05
C ILE A 82 13.76 -4.53 2.09
N ALA A 83 13.28 -4.63 0.84
CA ALA A 83 13.89 -5.49 -0.16
C ALA A 83 15.31 -5.02 -0.52
N ALA A 84 15.51 -3.70 -0.67
CA ALA A 84 16.82 -3.14 -1.05
C ALA A 84 17.87 -3.25 0.06
N TYR A 85 17.45 -3.21 1.32
CA TYR A 85 18.36 -3.15 2.47
C TYR A 85 18.23 -4.37 3.38
N ALA A 86 17.77 -5.50 2.87
CA ALA A 86 17.43 -6.69 3.65
C ALA A 86 18.56 -7.18 4.58
N SER A 87 19.82 -6.96 4.21
CA SER A 87 20.99 -7.42 4.96
C SER A 87 21.82 -6.28 5.56
N GLY A 88 21.39 -5.03 5.42
CA GLY A 88 22.16 -3.87 5.85
C GLY A 88 21.62 -3.17 7.07
N SER A 89 22.50 -2.40 7.74
CA SER A 89 22.13 -1.56 8.87
C SER A 89 21.14 -0.45 8.48
N SER A 90 21.18 0.01 7.23
CA SER A 90 20.27 1.04 6.70
C SER A 90 18.81 0.55 6.66
N GLY A 91 18.62 -0.73 6.28
CA GLY A 91 17.28 -1.33 6.25
C GLY A 91 16.69 -1.48 7.64
N GLN A 92 17.52 -1.88 8.61
CA GLN A 92 17.08 -2.01 10.00
C GLN A 92 16.72 -0.64 10.59
N LYS A 93 17.52 0.38 10.30
CA LYS A 93 17.26 1.75 10.76
C LYS A 93 15.94 2.27 10.20
N TYR A 94 15.70 2.08 8.91
CA TYR A 94 14.45 2.48 8.27
C TYR A 94 13.25 1.77 8.92
N LEU A 95 13.37 0.46 9.13
CA LEU A 95 12.32 -0.33 9.76
C LEU A 95 12.04 0.16 11.18
N ASP A 96 13.08 0.40 11.98
CA ASP A 96 12.94 0.90 13.35
C ASP A 96 12.22 2.25 13.39
N GLU A 97 12.55 3.15 12.46
CA GLU A 97 11.90 4.46 12.34
C GLU A 97 10.41 4.31 12.01
N GLN A 98 10.07 3.42 11.08
CA GLN A 98 8.68 3.18 10.69
C GLN A 98 7.88 2.52 11.81
N LEU A 99 8.48 1.59 12.52
CA LEU A 99 7.82 0.90 13.63
C LEU A 99 7.53 1.84 14.80
N ASN A 100 8.39 2.82 15.04
CA ASN A 100 8.24 3.80 16.12
C ASN A 100 7.92 3.14 17.46
N SER A 101 8.80 2.23 17.88
CA SER A 101 8.70 1.44 19.12
C SER A 101 7.58 0.39 19.14
N LYS A 102 6.85 0.21 18.07
CA LYS A 102 5.86 -0.86 17.94
C LYS A 102 6.55 -2.16 17.53
N THR A 103 5.93 -3.29 17.85
CA THR A 103 6.34 -4.56 17.28
C THR A 103 5.94 -4.61 15.79
N THR A 104 6.56 -5.50 15.03
CA THR A 104 6.19 -5.72 13.63
C THR A 104 4.72 -6.13 13.50
N GLN A 105 4.24 -6.96 14.43
CA GLN A 105 2.85 -7.41 14.45
C GLN A 105 1.89 -6.24 14.72
N GLU A 106 2.17 -5.41 15.72
CA GLU A 106 1.35 -4.23 16.02
C GLU A 106 1.29 -3.27 14.84
N TYR A 107 2.44 -3.01 14.23
CA TYR A 107 2.51 -2.14 13.04
C TYR A 107 1.68 -2.71 11.90
N PHE A 108 1.81 -4.01 11.62
CA PHE A 108 1.09 -4.65 10.51
C PHE A 108 -0.42 -4.61 10.73
N VAL A 109 -0.89 -4.82 11.97
CA VAL A 109 -2.31 -4.72 12.30
C VAL A 109 -2.82 -3.31 12.02
N LEU A 110 -2.08 -2.28 12.45
CA LEU A 110 -2.47 -0.89 12.20
C LEU A 110 -2.49 -0.56 10.71
N LEU A 111 -1.53 -1.09 9.96
CA LEU A 111 -1.49 -0.92 8.50
C LEU A 111 -2.69 -1.59 7.85
N LEU A 112 -3.04 -2.80 8.26
CA LEU A 112 -4.22 -3.50 7.76
C LEU A 112 -5.52 -2.74 8.05
N GLU A 113 -5.64 -2.14 9.23
CA GLU A 113 -6.80 -1.31 9.57
C GLU A 113 -6.95 -0.15 8.59
N LYS A 114 -5.86 0.51 8.25
CA LYS A 114 -5.86 1.58 7.25
C LYS A 114 -6.23 1.07 5.86
N VAL A 115 -5.75 -0.11 5.49
CA VAL A 115 -6.09 -0.75 4.22
C VAL A 115 -7.57 -1.08 4.16
N VAL A 116 -8.14 -1.63 5.22
CA VAL A 116 -9.57 -1.94 5.29
C VAL A 116 -10.40 -0.67 5.14
N THR A 117 -10.04 0.39 5.86
CA THR A 117 -10.72 1.69 5.75
C THR A 117 -10.67 2.21 4.30
N MET A 118 -9.51 2.13 3.66
CA MET A 118 -9.35 2.51 2.26
C MET A 118 -10.25 1.70 1.35
N LEU A 119 -10.23 0.37 1.47
CA LEU A 119 -11.01 -0.51 0.61
C LEU A 119 -12.51 -0.29 0.79
N ASP A 120 -12.97 -0.15 2.04
CA ASP A 120 -14.38 0.14 2.32
C ASP A 120 -14.82 1.46 1.68
N SER A 121 -13.99 2.49 1.78
CA SER A 121 -14.29 3.81 1.19
C SER A 121 -14.29 3.76 -0.33
N LEU A 122 -13.34 3.05 -0.94
CA LEU A 122 -13.27 2.91 -2.39
C LEU A 122 -14.45 2.11 -2.93
N ILE A 123 -14.84 1.03 -2.26
CA ILE A 123 -15.98 0.22 -2.66
C ILE A 123 -17.27 1.05 -2.57
N ALA A 124 -17.48 1.76 -1.47
CA ALA A 124 -18.66 2.61 -1.29
C ALA A 124 -18.74 3.68 -2.37
N PHE A 125 -17.62 4.29 -2.70
CA PHE A 125 -17.52 5.29 -3.76
C PHE A 125 -17.86 4.69 -5.13
N ALA A 126 -17.31 3.52 -5.44
CA ALA A 126 -17.55 2.82 -6.70
C ALA A 126 -19.03 2.44 -6.85
N VAL A 127 -19.64 1.94 -5.78
CA VAL A 127 -21.08 1.58 -5.77
C VAL A 127 -21.92 2.81 -6.01
N ASP A 128 -21.63 3.92 -5.33
CA ASP A 128 -22.35 5.18 -5.47
C ASP A 128 -22.27 5.71 -6.91
N LYS A 129 -21.09 5.69 -7.52
CA LYS A 129 -20.90 6.12 -8.91
C LYS A 129 -21.64 5.21 -9.89
N ALA A 130 -21.65 3.90 -9.66
CA ALA A 130 -22.37 2.96 -10.50
C ALA A 130 -23.88 3.21 -10.43
N GLU A 131 -24.42 3.52 -9.26
CA GLU A 131 -25.83 3.84 -9.08
C GLU A 131 -26.20 5.15 -9.78
N GLN A 132 -25.34 6.16 -9.68
CA GLN A 132 -25.56 7.45 -10.36
C GLN A 132 -25.59 7.28 -11.90
N SER A 133 -24.78 6.39 -12.44
CA SER A 133 -24.72 6.16 -13.89
C SER A 133 -25.94 5.41 -14.43
N LYS A 134 -26.77 4.82 -13.57
CA LYS A 134 -28.02 4.14 -13.96
C LYS A 134 -29.20 5.09 -14.10
N THR A 135 -29.05 6.31 -13.62
CA THR A 135 -30.06 7.34 -13.76
C THR A 135 -29.70 8.29 -14.90
#